data_c3efb2bf2f402ce1ffe4c848a57e0bd8
#
_entry.id   c3efb2bf2f402ce1ffe4c848a57e0bd8
#
_cell.length_a   1.000
_cell.length_b   1.000
_cell.length_c   1.000
_cell.angle_alpha   90.00
_cell.angle_beta   90.00
_cell.angle_gamma   90.00
#
_symmetry.space_group_name_H-M   'P 1'
#
loop_
_entity.id
_entity.type
_entity.pdbx_description
1 polymer ?
#
loop_
_entity_poly.entity_id
_entity_poly.type
_entity_poly.pdbx_seq_one_letter_code
_entity_poly.pdbx_strand_id
1 'polypeptide(L)'
;MKNNSDLFYTCSLIERIGRTQKLKRSQVVQALGQKVIARIYSHADVFHCEPIEKTADDFIENCAIPQGDFDNISACRYTVPDYWTIGEVYERLIEDVSGEDETQVVRRLMEVYTSWIDDAISNYNTDFYYQSREYIYACYREGTICA
;
A
#
# COMPACT_ATOMS: atom_id res chain seq x y z
N MET A 1 -10.07 19.90 -1.41
CA MET A 1 -9.43 18.68 -1.94
C MET A 1 -8.48 18.11 -0.90
N LYS A 2 -8.55 16.83 -0.67
CA LYS A 2 -7.67 16.14 0.28
C LYS A 2 -6.23 16.15 -0.24
N ASN A 3 -5.27 16.33 0.66
CA ASN A 3 -3.86 16.31 0.30
C ASN A 3 -3.43 14.87 0.00
N ASN A 4 -2.93 14.64 -1.20
CA ASN A 4 -2.49 13.31 -1.64
C ASN A 4 -1.31 12.79 -0.83
N SER A 5 -0.57 13.65 -0.13
CA SER A 5 0.51 13.22 0.74
C SER A 5 0.01 12.37 1.92
N ASP A 6 -1.23 12.55 2.34
CA ASP A 6 -1.83 11.72 3.39
C ASP A 6 -2.03 10.28 2.91
N LEU A 7 -2.48 10.12 1.67
CA LEU A 7 -2.64 8.80 1.07
C LEU A 7 -1.28 8.16 0.79
N PHE A 8 -0.34 8.94 0.28
CA PHE A 8 1.04 8.49 0.04
C PHE A 8 1.67 7.98 1.33
N TYR A 9 1.53 8.72 2.43
CA TYR A 9 2.03 8.29 3.73
C TYR A 9 1.38 6.98 4.18
N THR A 10 0.06 6.90 4.06
CA THR A 10 -0.69 5.70 4.47
C THR A 10 -0.22 4.46 3.70
N CYS A 11 -0.08 4.59 2.39
CA CYS A 11 0.37 3.48 1.56
C CYS A 11 1.83 3.09 1.86
N SER A 12 2.69 4.07 2.10
CA SER A 12 4.08 3.82 2.46
C SER A 12 4.20 3.12 3.81
N LEU A 13 3.34 3.48 4.77
CA LEU A 13 3.28 2.82 6.07
C LEU A 13 2.84 1.36 5.93
N ILE A 14 1.81 1.11 5.12
CA ILE A 14 1.35 -0.25 4.84
C ILE A 14 2.49 -1.08 4.25
N GLU A 15 3.23 -0.52 3.31
CA GLU A 15 4.36 -1.21 2.69
C GLU A 15 5.45 -1.51 3.71
N ARG A 16 5.79 -0.54 4.57
CA ARG A 16 6.79 -0.72 5.60
C ARG A 16 6.40 -1.84 6.57
N ILE A 17 5.15 -1.85 7.02
CA ILE A 17 4.64 -2.90 7.91
C ILE A 17 4.74 -4.27 7.23
N GLY A 18 4.34 -4.35 5.97
CA GLY A 18 4.39 -5.60 5.22
C GLY A 18 5.80 -6.16 5.10
N ARG A 19 6.78 -5.29 4.85
CA ARG A 19 8.19 -5.71 4.76
C ARG A 19 8.73 -6.18 6.11
N THR A 20 8.39 -5.47 7.18
CA THR A 20 8.84 -5.79 8.53
C THR A 20 8.28 -7.13 8.99
N GLN A 21 6.99 -7.38 8.75
CA GLN A 21 6.30 -8.57 9.23
C GLN A 21 6.27 -9.70 8.21
N LYS A 22 6.82 -9.50 7.03
CA LYS A 22 6.82 -10.49 5.93
C LYS A 22 5.41 -10.97 5.62
N LEU A 23 4.54 -9.98 5.38
CA LEU A 23 3.14 -10.23 5.03
C LEU A 23 2.85 -9.66 3.65
N LYS A 24 1.95 -10.31 2.92
CA LYS A 24 1.34 -9.67 1.76
C LYS A 24 0.66 -8.39 2.22
N ARG A 25 0.66 -7.36 1.39
CA ARG A 25 0.07 -6.07 1.78
C ARG A 25 -1.44 -6.19 1.98
N SER A 26 -2.09 -7.12 1.25
CA SER A 26 -3.48 -7.49 1.50
C SER A 26 -3.69 -7.96 2.94
N GLN A 27 -2.75 -8.73 3.47
CA GLN A 27 -2.82 -9.20 4.85
C GLN A 27 -2.61 -8.07 5.86
N VAL A 28 -1.75 -7.10 5.53
CA VAL A 28 -1.53 -5.93 6.38
C VAL A 28 -2.81 -5.12 6.54
N VAL A 29 -3.48 -4.80 5.42
CA VAL A 29 -4.70 -3.99 5.49
C VAL A 29 -5.84 -4.74 6.19
N GLN A 30 -5.90 -6.05 6.05
CA GLN A 30 -6.88 -6.86 6.78
C GLN A 30 -6.58 -6.88 8.28
N ALA A 31 -5.30 -6.99 8.66
CA ALA A 31 -4.90 -6.97 10.07
C ALA A 31 -5.14 -5.63 10.74
N LEU A 32 -4.85 -4.53 10.04
CA LEU A 32 -5.13 -3.18 10.54
C LEU A 32 -6.65 -2.93 10.61
N GLY A 33 -7.35 -3.28 9.54
CA GLY A 33 -8.78 -3.03 9.41
C GLY A 33 -9.09 -1.62 8.92
N GLN A 34 -10.26 -1.47 8.35
CA GLN A 34 -10.68 -0.22 7.71
C GLN A 34 -10.70 0.97 8.67
N LYS A 35 -11.13 0.74 9.92
CA LYS A 35 -11.22 1.83 10.90
C LYS A 35 -9.85 2.39 11.27
N VAL A 36 -8.86 1.50 11.47
CA VAL A 36 -7.49 1.93 11.80
C VAL A 36 -6.89 2.65 10.60
N ILE A 37 -7.07 2.12 9.39
CA ILE A 37 -6.56 2.76 8.17
C ILE A 37 -7.20 4.13 7.97
N ALA A 38 -8.50 4.26 8.21
CA ALA A 38 -9.19 5.56 8.13
C ALA A 38 -8.58 6.56 9.11
N ARG A 39 -8.23 6.11 10.32
CA ARG A 39 -7.59 6.97 11.32
C ARG A 39 -6.19 7.39 10.88
N ILE A 40 -5.41 6.46 10.33
CA ILE A 40 -4.08 6.78 9.80
C ILE A 40 -4.19 7.84 8.71
N TYR A 41 -5.11 7.65 7.78
CA TYR A 41 -5.33 8.57 6.67
C TYR A 41 -5.76 9.96 7.16
N SER A 42 -6.69 10.00 8.11
CA SER A 42 -7.20 11.26 8.65
C SER A 42 -6.17 12.03 9.46
N HIS A 43 -5.21 11.34 10.08
CA HIS A 43 -4.21 11.94 10.97
C HIS A 43 -2.78 11.76 10.43
N ALA A 44 -2.63 11.57 9.13
CA ALA A 44 -1.32 11.33 8.52
C ALA A 44 -0.35 12.49 8.78
N ASP A 45 -0.85 13.72 8.83
CA ASP A 45 -0.04 14.90 9.13
C ASP A 45 0.56 14.83 10.54
N VAL A 46 -0.15 14.24 11.50
CA VAL A 46 0.36 14.05 12.87
C VAL A 46 1.35 12.90 12.92
N PHE A 47 1.00 11.75 12.33
CA PHE A 47 1.90 10.60 12.31
C PHE A 47 3.22 10.91 11.59
N HIS A 48 3.17 11.75 10.57
CA HIS A 48 4.34 12.13 9.79
C HIS A 48 5.37 12.93 10.60
N CYS A 49 5.03 13.40 11.78
CA CYS A 49 5.97 14.10 12.67
C CYS A 49 6.97 13.15 13.33
N GLU A 50 6.75 11.85 13.26
CA GLU A 50 7.66 10.83 13.78
C GLU A 50 8.26 10.02 12.63
N PRO A 51 9.42 9.35 12.85
CA PRO A 51 9.95 8.43 11.84
C PRO A 51 8.94 7.33 11.52
N ILE A 52 8.76 7.04 10.25
CA ILE A 52 7.77 6.05 9.81
C ILE A 52 8.07 4.66 10.37
N GLU A 53 9.35 4.34 10.59
CA GLU A 53 9.77 3.07 11.18
C GLU A 53 9.18 2.90 12.59
N LYS A 54 9.22 3.96 13.38
CA LYS A 54 8.65 3.94 14.73
C LYS A 54 7.13 3.78 14.67
N THR A 55 6.48 4.53 13.80
CA THR A 55 5.03 4.43 13.62
C THR A 55 4.62 3.02 13.19
N ALA A 56 5.37 2.42 12.28
CA ALA A 56 5.13 1.06 11.84
C ALA A 56 5.23 0.08 13.01
N ASP A 57 6.29 0.19 13.81
CA ASP A 57 6.48 -0.69 14.97
C ASP A 57 5.35 -0.52 15.98
N ASP A 58 4.90 0.71 16.21
CA ASP A 58 3.79 0.98 17.13
C ASP A 58 2.50 0.30 16.65
N PHE A 59 2.18 0.38 15.37
CA PHE A 59 0.98 -0.28 14.84
C PHE A 59 1.11 -1.79 14.83
N ILE A 60 2.30 -2.33 14.55
CA ILE A 60 2.53 -3.77 14.63
C ILE A 60 2.23 -4.28 16.04
N GLU A 61 2.73 -3.58 17.05
CA GLU A 61 2.51 -3.97 18.43
C GLU A 61 1.04 -3.77 18.85
N ASN A 62 0.51 -2.58 18.61
CA ASN A 62 -0.84 -2.22 19.12
C ASN A 62 -1.95 -3.01 18.42
N CYS A 63 -1.77 -3.38 17.17
CA CYS A 63 -2.75 -4.15 16.40
C CYS A 63 -2.41 -5.65 16.40
N ALA A 64 -1.36 -6.05 17.10
CA ALA A 64 -0.92 -7.45 17.19
C ALA A 64 -0.78 -8.08 15.80
N ILE A 65 -0.11 -7.38 14.90
CA ILE A 65 0.06 -7.85 13.53
C ILE A 65 1.06 -9.02 13.53
N PRO A 66 0.69 -10.21 13.05
CA PRO A 66 1.55 -11.39 13.13
C PRO A 66 2.69 -11.32 12.13
N GLN A 67 3.73 -12.13 12.35
CA GLN A 67 4.75 -12.37 11.35
C GLN A 67 4.27 -13.45 10.39
N GLY A 68 4.61 -13.28 9.10
CA GLY A 68 4.34 -14.26 8.07
C GLY A 68 5.62 -14.75 7.42
N ASP A 69 5.49 -15.26 6.21
CA ASP A 69 6.60 -15.82 5.45
C ASP A 69 6.68 -15.24 4.02
N PHE A 70 5.97 -14.17 3.75
CA PHE A 70 6.01 -13.51 2.45
C PHE A 70 7.16 -12.50 2.43
N ASP A 71 8.32 -12.94 1.97
CA ASP A 71 9.54 -12.13 1.94
C ASP A 71 9.92 -11.80 0.49
N ASN A 72 9.20 -10.85 -0.09
CA ASN A 72 9.45 -10.42 -1.46
C ASN A 72 10.73 -9.57 -1.58
N ILE A 73 11.26 -9.10 -0.47
CA ILE A 73 12.53 -8.37 -0.46
C ILE A 73 13.69 -9.32 -0.71
N SER A 74 13.77 -10.41 0.06
CA SER A 74 14.81 -11.44 -0.14
C SER A 74 14.67 -12.16 -1.46
N ALA A 75 13.46 -12.33 -1.96
CA ALA A 75 13.18 -12.99 -3.22
C ALA A 75 13.53 -12.14 -4.44
N CYS A 76 13.72 -10.84 -4.27
CA CYS A 76 13.99 -9.93 -5.37
C CYS A 76 15.40 -10.16 -5.91
N ARG A 77 15.50 -10.36 -7.23
CA ARG A 77 16.78 -10.60 -7.93
C ARG A 77 17.39 -9.33 -8.51
N TYR A 78 16.74 -8.20 -8.33
CA TYR A 78 17.14 -6.90 -8.85
C TYR A 78 17.25 -5.92 -7.69
N THR A 79 17.48 -4.64 -8.00
CA THR A 79 17.45 -3.60 -6.98
C THR A 79 16.05 -3.51 -6.40
N VAL A 80 15.93 -3.65 -5.07
CA VAL A 80 14.64 -3.59 -4.39
C VAL A 80 14.12 -2.15 -4.41
N PRO A 81 12.90 -1.90 -4.92
CA PRO A 81 12.31 -0.56 -4.80
C PRO A 81 12.06 -0.26 -3.32
N ASP A 82 12.29 1.00 -2.90
CA ASP A 82 12.05 1.33 -1.51
C ASP A 82 10.54 1.41 -1.22
N TYR A 83 10.20 1.47 0.07
CA TYR A 83 8.78 1.45 0.45
C TYR A 83 8.05 2.75 0.03
N TRP A 84 8.78 3.86 -0.13
CA TRP A 84 8.17 5.10 -0.64
C TRP A 84 7.78 4.94 -2.10
N THR A 85 8.63 4.31 -2.90
CA THR A 85 8.36 4.06 -4.32
C THR A 85 7.10 3.20 -4.50
N ILE A 86 7.00 2.14 -3.74
CA ILE A 86 5.83 1.26 -3.82
C ILE A 86 4.59 1.94 -3.22
N GLY A 87 4.75 2.70 -2.15
CA GLY A 87 3.66 3.51 -1.60
C GLY A 87 3.07 4.45 -2.64
N GLU A 88 3.92 5.06 -3.47
CA GLU A 88 3.46 5.94 -4.55
C GLU A 88 2.67 5.18 -5.62
N VAL A 89 3.07 3.95 -5.94
CA VAL A 89 2.33 3.13 -6.91
C VAL A 89 0.89 2.91 -6.43
N TYR A 90 0.72 2.51 -5.18
CA TYR A 90 -0.62 2.31 -4.62
C TYR A 90 -1.39 3.62 -4.47
N GLU A 91 -0.71 4.68 -4.04
CA GLU A 91 -1.36 5.99 -3.89
C GLU A 91 -1.96 6.45 -5.21
N ARG A 92 -1.20 6.36 -6.30
CA ARG A 92 -1.69 6.77 -7.62
C ARG A 92 -2.84 5.90 -8.11
N LEU A 93 -2.75 4.59 -7.91
CA LEU A 93 -3.82 3.69 -8.31
C LEU A 93 -5.10 3.96 -7.53
N ILE A 94 -4.99 4.14 -6.21
CA ILE A 94 -6.15 4.42 -5.36
C ILE A 94 -6.78 5.75 -5.74
N GLU A 95 -5.97 6.77 -6.05
CA GLU A 95 -6.49 8.05 -6.55
C GLU A 95 -7.30 7.86 -7.83
N ASP A 96 -6.76 7.10 -8.78
CA ASP A 96 -7.45 6.88 -10.05
C ASP A 96 -8.76 6.10 -9.87
N VAL A 97 -8.75 5.11 -8.97
CA VAL A 97 -9.94 4.31 -8.66
C VAL A 97 -10.98 5.12 -7.91
N SER A 98 -10.56 5.99 -6.99
CA SER A 98 -11.46 6.82 -6.18
C SER A 98 -12.08 7.97 -6.97
N GLY A 99 -11.39 8.43 -8.00
CA GLY A 99 -11.78 9.64 -8.72
C GLY A 99 -11.71 10.84 -7.80
N GLU A 100 -12.73 11.72 -7.88
CA GLU A 100 -12.77 12.93 -7.07
C GLU A 100 -13.52 12.77 -5.74
N ASP A 101 -14.03 11.58 -5.46
CA ASP A 101 -14.80 11.34 -4.25
C ASP A 101 -13.90 10.92 -3.09
N GLU A 102 -13.47 11.90 -2.30
CA GLU A 102 -12.57 11.68 -1.16
C GLU A 102 -13.19 10.80 -0.08
N THR A 103 -14.52 10.71 -0.02
CA THR A 103 -15.19 9.85 0.97
C THR A 103 -15.02 8.38 0.67
N GLN A 104 -14.62 8.04 -0.56
CA GLN A 104 -14.44 6.67 -1.00
C GLN A 104 -12.98 6.19 -0.90
N VAL A 105 -12.03 7.06 -0.57
CA VAL A 105 -10.60 6.75 -0.65
C VAL A 105 -10.24 5.52 0.19
N VAL A 106 -10.64 5.49 1.46
CA VAL A 106 -10.29 4.39 2.36
C VAL A 106 -10.94 3.08 1.90
N ARG A 107 -12.19 3.15 1.46
CA ARG A 107 -12.89 1.97 0.92
C ARG A 107 -12.18 1.45 -0.32
N ARG A 108 -11.80 2.34 -1.23
CA ARG A 108 -11.08 1.94 -2.45
C ARG A 108 -9.70 1.39 -2.13
N LEU A 109 -9.03 1.97 -1.13
CA LEU A 109 -7.76 1.44 -0.65
C LEU A 109 -7.92 -0.02 -0.23
N MET A 110 -8.93 -0.33 0.56
CA MET A 110 -9.18 -1.71 0.98
C MET A 110 -9.41 -2.62 -0.22
N GLU A 111 -10.22 -2.17 -1.18
CA GLU A 111 -10.52 -2.94 -2.39
C GLU A 111 -9.25 -3.20 -3.22
N VAL A 112 -8.43 -2.18 -3.43
CA VAL A 112 -7.20 -2.30 -4.23
C VAL A 112 -6.23 -3.28 -3.58
N TYR A 113 -5.93 -3.10 -2.30
CA TYR A 113 -4.97 -3.96 -1.61
C TYR A 113 -5.42 -5.41 -1.49
N THR A 114 -6.73 -5.66 -1.44
CA THR A 114 -7.25 -7.02 -1.34
C THR A 114 -7.62 -7.64 -2.68
N SER A 115 -7.30 -6.94 -3.78
CA SER A 115 -7.52 -7.44 -5.13
C SER A 115 -6.31 -8.23 -5.64
N TRP A 116 -6.45 -8.80 -6.83
CA TRP A 116 -5.38 -9.53 -7.51
C TRP A 116 -4.14 -8.68 -7.73
N ILE A 117 -4.30 -7.34 -7.81
CA ILE A 117 -3.19 -6.46 -8.23
C ILE A 117 -2.10 -6.35 -7.18
N ASP A 118 -2.43 -6.65 -5.91
CA ASP A 118 -1.43 -6.68 -4.85
C ASP A 118 -0.31 -7.67 -5.16
N ASP A 119 -0.65 -8.86 -5.64
CA ASP A 119 0.33 -9.87 -6.01
C ASP A 119 1.18 -9.41 -7.22
N ALA A 120 0.57 -8.70 -8.16
CA ALA A 120 1.29 -8.21 -9.34
C ALA A 120 2.28 -7.10 -8.97
N ILE A 121 1.83 -6.12 -8.17
CA ILE A 121 2.69 -5.01 -7.73
C ILE A 121 3.81 -5.53 -6.82
N SER A 122 3.51 -6.47 -5.95
CA SER A 122 4.46 -6.99 -4.96
C SER A 122 5.48 -7.97 -5.53
N ASN A 123 5.35 -8.35 -6.78
CA ASN A 123 6.36 -9.18 -7.45
C ASN A 123 7.44 -8.29 -8.06
N TYR A 124 8.48 -7.99 -7.28
CA TYR A 124 9.54 -7.08 -7.72
C TYR A 124 10.50 -7.71 -8.73
N ASN A 125 10.29 -8.96 -9.10
CA ASN A 125 11.01 -9.61 -10.19
C ASN A 125 10.37 -9.36 -11.55
N THR A 126 9.24 -8.67 -11.58
CA THR A 126 8.60 -8.18 -12.80
C THR A 126 8.70 -6.65 -12.82
N ASP A 127 8.42 -6.06 -13.97
CA ASP A 127 8.43 -4.62 -14.13
C ASP A 127 7.05 -3.99 -13.93
N PHE A 128 6.08 -4.74 -13.41
CA PHE A 128 4.70 -4.25 -13.32
C PHE A 128 4.60 -2.96 -12.50
N TYR A 129 5.23 -2.94 -11.32
CA TYR A 129 5.17 -1.76 -10.44
C TYR A 129 5.82 -0.53 -11.09
N TYR A 130 6.67 -0.74 -12.08
CA TYR A 130 7.43 0.31 -12.75
C TYR A 130 6.69 0.91 -13.94
N GLN A 131 5.53 0.38 -14.27
CA GLN A 131 4.73 0.86 -15.40
C GLN A 131 4.05 2.18 -15.08
N SER A 132 3.53 2.86 -16.11
CA SER A 132 2.82 4.12 -15.94
C SER A 132 1.55 3.91 -15.11
N ARG A 133 1.11 4.98 -14.45
CA ARG A 133 -0.13 4.91 -13.66
C ARG A 133 -1.34 4.59 -14.54
N GLU A 134 -1.35 5.08 -15.79
CA GLU A 134 -2.43 4.83 -16.73
C GLU A 134 -2.52 3.35 -17.07
N TYR A 135 -1.38 2.70 -17.27
CA TYR A 135 -1.33 1.27 -17.57
C TYR A 135 -1.79 0.44 -16.37
N ILE A 136 -1.29 0.76 -15.17
CA ILE A 136 -1.66 0.02 -13.96
C ILE A 136 -3.17 0.16 -13.69
N TYR A 137 -3.71 1.36 -13.85
CA TYR A 137 -5.14 1.59 -13.67
C TYR A 137 -5.95 0.82 -14.71
N ALA A 138 -5.51 0.81 -15.97
CA ALA A 138 -6.18 0.04 -17.03
C ALA A 138 -6.20 -1.46 -16.69
N CYS A 139 -5.09 -2.01 -16.21
CA CYS A 139 -5.03 -3.40 -15.78
C CYS A 139 -5.97 -3.68 -14.62
N TYR A 140 -6.06 -2.77 -13.66
CA TYR A 140 -6.97 -2.93 -12.54
C TYR A 140 -8.42 -3.00 -13.00
N ARG A 141 -8.81 -2.14 -13.93
CA ARG A 141 -10.16 -2.12 -14.50
C ARG A 141 -10.47 -3.38 -15.30
N GLU A 142 -9.48 -3.88 -16.05
CA GLU A 142 -9.67 -5.09 -16.86
C GLU A 142 -9.65 -6.37 -16.00
N GLY A 143 -9.07 -6.31 -14.81
CA GLY A 143 -8.96 -7.46 -13.92
C GLY A 143 -7.82 -8.40 -14.25
N THR A 144 -6.89 -7.97 -15.10
CA THR A 144 -5.74 -8.78 -15.52
C THR A 144 -4.65 -7.87 -16.06
N ILE A 145 -3.43 -8.42 -16.16
CA ILE A 145 -2.32 -7.69 -16.77
C ILE A 145 -2.63 -7.51 -18.26
N CYS A 146 -2.58 -6.26 -18.71
CA CYS A 146 -2.87 -5.94 -20.10
C CYS A 146 -1.73 -6.39 -21.02
N ALA A 147 -2.10 -6.84 -22.18
CA ALA A 147 -1.14 -7.27 -23.20
C ALA A 147 -0.38 -6.07 -23.79
#